data_b318687bd24f54985fe7890e633a949a
#
_entry.id   b318687bd24f54985fe7890e633a949a
#
_cell.length_a   1.000
_cell.length_b   1.000
_cell.length_c   1.000
_cell.angle_alpha   90.00
_cell.angle_beta   90.00
_cell.angle_gamma   90.00
#
_symmetry.space_group_name_H-M   'P 1'
#
loop_
_entity.id
_entity.type
_entity.pdbx_description
1 polymer ?
#
loop_
_entity_poly.entity_id
_entity_poly.type
_entity_poly.pdbx_seq_one_letter_code
_entity_poly.pdbx_strand_id
1 'polypeptide(L)'
;MTGFRDALRDLPDAVSVDLLEGEDAYRVVVDVPGATADTTDVRVEDGVLRVEARREKDVPAGFSYHREDRALFLDAELPLPPDATDADATASIDESVLTVTLPKAGRGREIEIEG
;
A
#
# COMPACT_ATOMS: atom_id res chain seq x y z
N MET A 1 16.78 -2.39 15.39
CA MET A 1 15.40 -1.90 15.24
C MET A 1 14.88 -2.26 13.87
N THR A 2 13.81 -3.02 13.85
CA THR A 2 13.16 -3.34 12.62
C THR A 2 12.41 -2.11 12.16
N GLY A 3 12.90 -1.48 11.12
CA GLY A 3 12.24 -0.34 10.53
C GLY A 3 11.50 -0.72 9.27
N PHE A 4 10.96 0.27 8.65
CA PHE A 4 10.25 0.09 7.39
C PHE A 4 11.15 -0.57 6.32
N ARG A 5 12.43 -0.24 6.31
CA ARG A 5 13.36 -0.83 5.37
C ARG A 5 13.48 -2.35 5.50
N ASP A 6 13.44 -2.84 6.73
CA ASP A 6 13.54 -4.28 6.97
C ASP A 6 12.27 -4.99 6.50
N ALA A 7 11.12 -4.34 6.68
CA ALA A 7 9.86 -4.87 6.17
C ALA A 7 9.85 -4.95 4.65
N LEU A 8 10.42 -3.95 3.98
CA LEU A 8 10.50 -3.96 2.52
C LEU A 8 11.35 -5.10 1.98
N ARG A 9 12.36 -5.52 2.71
CA ARG A 9 13.23 -6.63 2.30
C ARG A 9 12.52 -7.97 2.30
N ASP A 10 11.48 -8.10 3.13
CA ASP A 10 10.74 -9.35 3.26
C ASP A 10 9.60 -9.47 2.25
N LEU A 11 9.39 -8.44 1.44
CA LEU A 11 8.35 -8.48 0.42
C LEU A 11 8.79 -9.34 -0.76
N PRO A 12 7.85 -10.03 -1.42
CA PRO A 12 8.17 -10.77 -2.64
C PRO A 12 8.80 -9.86 -3.69
N ASP A 13 9.71 -10.39 -4.48
CA ASP A 13 10.39 -9.63 -5.53
C ASP A 13 9.43 -8.99 -6.53
N ALA A 14 8.22 -9.54 -6.64
CA ALA A 14 7.21 -9.00 -7.54
C ALA A 14 6.52 -7.75 -7.03
N VAL A 15 6.77 -7.37 -5.77
CA VAL A 15 6.13 -6.22 -5.15
C VAL A 15 7.11 -5.05 -5.09
N SER A 16 6.75 -3.97 -5.78
CA SER A 16 7.53 -2.73 -5.73
C SER A 16 6.78 -1.74 -4.85
N VAL A 17 7.43 -1.29 -3.79
CA VAL A 17 6.82 -0.39 -2.80
C VAL A 17 7.78 0.75 -2.49
N ASP A 18 7.25 1.97 -2.53
CA ASP A 18 7.96 3.15 -2.06
C ASP A 18 7.22 3.74 -0.87
N LEU A 19 7.96 4.15 0.14
CA LEU A 19 7.42 4.95 1.23
C LEU A 19 7.98 6.35 1.14
N LEU A 20 7.08 7.31 1.05
CA LEU A 20 7.43 8.72 1.01
C LEU A 20 6.97 9.36 2.31
N GLU A 21 7.82 10.20 2.85
CA GLU A 21 7.47 10.96 4.04
C GLU A 21 7.39 12.43 3.71
N GLY A 22 6.22 13.03 3.97
CA GLY A 22 6.03 14.46 3.87
C GLY A 22 5.94 15.08 5.25
N GLU A 23 5.67 16.37 5.30
CA GLU A 23 5.57 17.08 6.57
C GLU A 23 4.38 16.60 7.41
N ASP A 24 3.25 16.39 6.76
CA ASP A 24 2.00 16.08 7.45
C ASP A 24 1.48 14.66 7.18
N ALA A 25 2.10 13.93 6.30
CA ALA A 25 1.59 12.62 5.90
C ALA A 25 2.69 11.72 5.35
N TYR A 26 2.40 10.43 5.41
CA TYR A 26 3.16 9.42 4.67
C TYR A 26 2.39 9.03 3.42
N ARG A 27 3.12 8.64 2.41
CA ARG A 27 2.52 8.11 1.19
C ARG A 27 3.20 6.79 0.82
N VAL A 28 2.38 5.77 0.65
CA VAL A 28 2.84 4.45 0.22
C VAL A 28 2.43 4.27 -1.22
N VAL A 29 3.38 3.94 -2.08
CA VAL A 29 3.13 3.72 -3.50
C VAL A 29 3.47 2.27 -3.81
N VAL A 30 2.50 1.53 -4.32
CA VAL A 30 2.64 0.10 -4.59
C VAL A 30 2.25 -0.19 -6.03
N ASP A 31 3.12 -0.86 -6.75
CA ASP A 31 2.77 -1.36 -8.08
C ASP A 31 1.88 -2.59 -7.93
N VAL A 32 0.72 -2.55 -8.54
CA VAL A 32 -0.27 -3.64 -8.50
C VAL A 32 -0.68 -4.01 -9.92
N PRO A 33 0.22 -4.63 -10.69
CA PRO A 33 0.00 -4.85 -12.12
C PRO A 33 -1.30 -5.60 -12.40
N GLY A 34 -2.13 -5.04 -13.24
CA GLY A 34 -3.39 -5.66 -13.64
C GLY A 34 -4.51 -5.57 -12.64
N ALA A 35 -4.28 -4.98 -11.47
CA ALA A 35 -5.33 -4.80 -10.47
C ALA A 35 -6.07 -3.48 -10.69
N THR A 36 -7.32 -3.45 -10.25
CA THR A 36 -8.17 -2.26 -10.30
C THR A 36 -8.66 -1.96 -8.89
N ALA A 37 -9.38 -0.87 -8.73
CA ALA A 37 -9.99 -0.55 -7.43
C ALA A 37 -10.93 -1.67 -6.96
N ASP A 38 -11.63 -2.31 -7.89
CA ASP A 38 -12.56 -3.38 -7.56
C ASP A 38 -11.86 -4.66 -7.09
N THR A 39 -10.60 -4.85 -7.46
CA THR A 39 -9.85 -6.06 -7.12
C THR A 39 -8.78 -5.81 -6.07
N THR A 40 -8.75 -4.62 -5.49
CA THR A 40 -7.73 -4.23 -4.50
C THR A 40 -8.40 -3.88 -3.18
N ASP A 41 -7.86 -4.43 -2.10
CA ASP A 41 -8.32 -4.17 -0.75
C ASP A 41 -7.16 -3.61 0.06
N VAL A 42 -7.40 -2.52 0.78
CA VAL A 42 -6.37 -1.85 1.57
C VAL A 42 -6.93 -1.64 2.97
N ARG A 43 -6.17 -2.06 3.98
CA ARG A 43 -6.55 -1.92 5.38
C ARG A 43 -5.37 -1.51 6.22
N VAL A 44 -5.66 -0.85 7.32
CA VAL A 44 -4.67 -0.60 8.37
C VAL A 44 -5.20 -1.24 9.64
N GLU A 45 -4.45 -2.18 10.17
CA GLU A 45 -4.80 -2.88 11.41
C GLU A 45 -3.55 -2.95 12.28
N ASP A 46 -3.68 -2.52 13.52
CA ASP A 46 -2.59 -2.60 14.51
C ASP A 46 -1.26 -2.02 14.01
N GLY A 47 -1.33 -0.89 13.31
CA GLY A 47 -0.12 -0.24 12.80
C GLY A 47 0.50 -0.91 11.58
N VAL A 48 -0.22 -1.82 10.94
CA VAL A 48 0.23 -2.53 9.76
C VAL A 48 -0.69 -2.19 8.59
N LEU A 49 -0.09 -1.75 7.50
CA LEU A 49 -0.82 -1.56 6.24
C LEU A 49 -0.86 -2.89 5.51
N ARG A 50 -2.06 -3.36 5.24
CA ARG A 50 -2.26 -4.59 4.48
C ARG A 50 -2.85 -4.25 3.11
N VAL A 51 -2.21 -4.74 2.06
CA VAL A 51 -2.66 -4.57 0.69
C VAL A 51 -2.87 -5.94 0.08
N GLU A 52 -4.09 -6.18 -0.38
CA GLU A 52 -4.41 -7.39 -1.12
C GLU A 52 -4.90 -6.95 -2.48
N ALA A 53 -4.29 -7.42 -3.54
CA ALA A 53 -4.65 -7.06 -4.89
C ALA A 53 -4.73 -8.31 -5.76
N ARG A 54 -5.66 -8.30 -6.69
CA ARG A 54 -5.85 -9.40 -7.61
C ARG A 54 -5.84 -8.87 -9.03
N ARG A 55 -5.05 -9.53 -9.87
CA ARG A 55 -5.02 -9.23 -11.28
C ARG A 55 -6.20 -9.93 -11.96
N GLU A 56 -6.90 -9.21 -12.82
CA GLU A 56 -7.93 -9.82 -13.63
C GLU A 56 -7.30 -10.62 -14.75
N LYS A 57 -7.87 -11.81 -14.98
CA LYS A 57 -7.50 -12.59 -16.14
C LYS A 57 -8.29 -12.09 -17.32
N ASP A 58 -7.59 -11.55 -18.29
CA ASP A 58 -8.20 -11.10 -19.54
C ASP A 58 -7.52 -11.85 -20.67
N VAL A 59 -8.17 -12.93 -21.10
CA VAL A 59 -7.66 -13.75 -22.20
C VAL A 59 -8.48 -13.43 -23.43
N PRO A 60 -7.87 -12.86 -24.48
CA PRO A 60 -8.60 -12.54 -25.70
C PRO A 60 -9.22 -13.80 -26.32
N ALA A 61 -10.35 -13.61 -27.01
CA ALA A 61 -11.02 -14.73 -27.67
C ALA A 61 -10.08 -15.41 -28.67
N GLY A 62 -10.04 -16.73 -28.64
CA GLY A 62 -9.17 -17.51 -29.51
C GLY A 62 -7.78 -17.74 -28.94
N PHE A 63 -7.47 -17.20 -27.78
CA PHE A 63 -6.19 -17.41 -27.10
C PHE A 63 -6.39 -18.22 -25.83
N SER A 64 -5.36 -18.93 -25.44
CA SER A 64 -5.29 -19.61 -24.15
C SER A 64 -3.88 -19.49 -23.60
N TYR A 65 -3.75 -19.63 -22.29
CA TYR A 65 -2.42 -19.58 -21.69
C TYR A 65 -1.62 -20.81 -22.08
N HIS A 66 -0.50 -20.58 -22.71
CA HIS A 66 0.52 -21.61 -22.88
C HIS A 66 1.38 -21.65 -21.62
N ARG A 67 1.62 -20.47 -21.08
CA ARG A 67 2.39 -20.31 -19.86
C ARG A 67 1.89 -19.07 -19.14
N GLU A 68 1.63 -19.18 -17.84
CA GLU A 68 1.13 -18.07 -17.03
C GLU A 68 2.04 -17.90 -15.83
N ASP A 69 2.96 -16.93 -15.93
CA ASP A 69 3.96 -16.68 -14.90
C ASP A 69 3.64 -15.47 -14.02
N ARG A 70 2.72 -14.59 -14.47
CA ARG A 70 2.37 -13.44 -13.68
C ARG A 70 1.48 -13.83 -12.52
N ALA A 71 1.82 -13.35 -11.32
CA ALA A 71 1.03 -13.64 -10.14
C ALA A 71 -0.38 -13.05 -10.29
N LEU A 72 -1.40 -13.81 -9.87
CA LEU A 72 -2.78 -13.35 -9.82
C LEU A 72 -3.08 -12.56 -8.56
N PHE A 73 -2.30 -12.79 -7.51
CA PHE A 73 -2.51 -12.18 -6.21
C PHE A 73 -1.25 -11.49 -5.75
N LEU A 74 -1.46 -10.37 -5.10
CA LEU A 74 -0.44 -9.68 -4.36
C LEU A 74 -0.97 -9.51 -2.95
N ASP A 75 -0.18 -9.92 -1.95
CA ASP A 75 -0.53 -9.76 -0.55
C ASP A 75 0.71 -9.20 0.13
N ALA A 76 0.61 -7.98 0.61
CA ALA A 76 1.72 -7.30 1.24
C ALA A 76 1.29 -6.73 2.58
N GLU A 77 2.15 -6.86 3.57
CA GLU A 77 1.98 -6.28 4.89
C GLU A 77 3.17 -5.39 5.18
N LEU A 78 2.88 -4.15 5.54
CA LEU A 78 3.90 -3.14 5.78
C LEU A 78 3.69 -2.53 7.16
N PRO A 79 4.61 -2.77 8.11
CA PRO A 79 4.57 -2.04 9.37
C PRO A 79 4.70 -0.55 9.10
N LEU A 80 3.81 0.24 9.68
CA LEU A 80 3.80 1.68 9.48
C LEU A 80 4.60 2.38 10.57
N PRO A 81 5.12 3.58 10.27
CA PRO A 81 5.71 4.40 11.32
C PRO A 81 4.70 4.66 12.44
N PRO A 82 5.15 4.79 13.69
CA PRO A 82 4.23 4.92 14.82
C PRO A 82 3.28 6.10 14.76
N ASP A 83 3.66 7.15 14.05
CA ASP A 83 2.82 8.34 13.91
C ASP A 83 1.93 8.35 12.68
N ALA A 84 1.95 7.28 11.88
CA ALA A 84 1.00 7.15 10.79
C ALA A 84 -0.37 6.76 11.34
N THR A 85 -1.42 7.35 10.80
CA THR A 85 -2.78 7.04 11.22
C THR A 85 -3.65 6.64 10.03
N ASP A 86 -4.63 5.79 10.29
CA ASP A 86 -5.65 5.45 9.31
C ASP A 86 -6.81 6.45 9.28
N ALA A 87 -6.88 7.33 10.29
CA ALA A 87 -7.89 8.39 10.30
C ALA A 87 -7.65 9.32 9.12
N ASP A 88 -8.68 9.55 8.33
CA ASP A 88 -8.61 10.37 7.11
C ASP A 88 -7.61 9.87 6.06
N ALA A 89 -7.21 8.61 6.17
CA ALA A 89 -6.38 8.01 5.14
C ALA A 89 -7.16 7.85 3.83
N THR A 90 -6.46 8.01 2.73
CA THR A 90 -7.04 7.89 1.39
C THR A 90 -6.21 6.91 0.57
N ALA A 91 -6.87 6.27 -0.38
CA ALA A 91 -6.20 5.39 -1.32
C ALA A 91 -6.77 5.60 -2.71
N SER A 92 -5.91 5.53 -3.70
CA SER A 92 -6.32 5.61 -5.08
C SER A 92 -5.48 4.67 -5.93
N ILE A 93 -6.05 4.23 -7.02
CA ILE A 93 -5.36 3.39 -8.00
C ILE A 93 -5.45 4.09 -9.36
N ASP A 94 -4.32 4.19 -10.04
CA ASP A 94 -4.25 4.77 -11.36
C ASP A 94 -3.15 4.07 -12.15
N GLU A 95 -3.48 3.57 -13.32
CA GLU A 95 -2.54 2.85 -14.18
C GLU A 95 -1.77 1.74 -13.44
N SER A 96 -2.49 0.96 -12.65
CA SER A 96 -1.94 -0.14 -11.85
C SER A 96 -0.97 0.31 -10.76
N VAL A 97 -1.05 1.56 -10.35
CA VAL A 97 -0.28 2.07 -9.21
C VAL A 97 -1.24 2.47 -8.10
N LEU A 98 -1.08 1.82 -6.96
CA LEU A 98 -1.84 2.12 -5.75
C LEU A 98 -1.09 3.17 -4.94
N THR A 99 -1.76 4.24 -4.58
CA THR A 99 -1.21 5.27 -3.71
C THR A 99 -2.06 5.37 -2.45
N VAL A 100 -1.45 5.17 -1.30
CA VAL A 100 -2.12 5.29 0.00
C VAL A 100 -1.50 6.45 0.75
N THR A 101 -2.33 7.41 1.16
CA THR A 101 -1.87 8.57 1.93
C THR A 101 -2.38 8.45 3.35
N LEU A 102 -1.46 8.47 4.30
CA LEU A 102 -1.76 8.30 5.72
C LEU A 102 -1.28 9.54 6.47
N PRO A 103 -2.20 10.33 7.03
CA PRO A 103 -1.80 11.50 7.83
C PRO A 103 -0.96 11.11 9.03
N LYS A 104 -0.14 12.04 9.49
CA LYS A 104 0.61 11.86 10.73
C LYS A 104 -0.27 12.18 11.92
N ALA A 105 -0.36 11.25 12.85
CA ALA A 105 -1.14 11.42 14.06
C ALA A 105 -0.38 12.26 15.07
N GLY A 106 -1.09 13.18 15.71
CA GLY A 106 -0.56 13.90 16.86
C GLY A 106 0.49 14.95 16.57
N ARG A 107 0.93 15.04 15.34
CA ARG A 107 2.00 15.96 15.03
C ARG A 107 1.61 17.42 15.12
N GLY A 108 0.47 17.77 14.81
CA GLY A 108 0.01 19.14 14.91
C GLY A 108 -0.72 19.42 16.19
N ARG A 109 -0.74 18.47 17.08
CA ARG A 109 -1.45 18.64 18.33
C ARG A 109 -0.58 19.31 19.35
N GLU A 110 -0.35 20.54 19.11
CA GLU A 110 0.16 21.36 20.17
C GLU A 110 -0.90 21.46 21.24
N ILE A 111 -0.51 21.05 22.43
CA ILE A 111 -1.36 21.30 23.57
C ILE A 111 -1.06 22.72 24.01
N GLU A 112 -2.01 23.61 23.79
CA GLU A 112 -1.86 24.98 24.24
C GLU A 112 -1.80 25.00 25.73
N ILE A 113 -0.76 25.62 26.25
CA ILE A 113 -0.61 25.84 27.66
C ILE A 113 -1.13 27.24 27.94
N GLU A 114 -2.24 27.28 28.64
CA GLU A 114 -2.79 28.56 29.09
C GLU A 114 -2.18 28.95 30.41
N GLY A 115 -1.88 30.22 30.51
CA GLY A 115 -1.36 30.69 31.78
C GLY A 115 -0.33 31.79 31.67
#